data_0c115335366ca9d5fd4f63286e18358b
#
_entry.id   0c115335366ca9d5fd4f63286e18358b
#
_cell.length_a   1.000
_cell.length_b   1.000
_cell.length_c   1.000
_cell.angle_alpha   90.00
_cell.angle_beta   90.00
_cell.angle_gamma   90.00
#
_symmetry.space_group_name_H-M   'P 1'
#
loop_
_entity.id
_entity.type
_entity.pdbx_description
1 polymer ?
#
loop_
_entity_poly.entity_id
_entity_poly.type
_entity_poly.pdbx_seq_one_letter_code
_entity_poly.pdbx_strand_id
1 'polypeptide(L)'
;IQELERSFRGAGWNVIKVIWSGEWDPLFAIDRDGVLQARMERAVDGDYQMYSVSSGREVREHWVGNDGRLADIMRVLSDEEIRCIKRGGNDHRKIYAAFQRAMQARGRPTAV
;
A
#
# COMPACT_ATOMS: atom_id res chain seq x y z
N ILE A 1 -7.36 -7.33 6.52
CA ILE A 1 -6.70 -6.16 7.14
C ILE A 1 -7.71 -5.04 7.38
N GLN A 2 -8.53 -4.64 6.41
CA GLN A 2 -9.49 -3.53 6.57
C GLN A 2 -10.55 -3.79 7.67
N GLU A 3 -11.00 -5.01 7.84
CA GLU A 3 -11.95 -5.37 8.91
C GLU A 3 -11.31 -5.23 10.29
N LEU A 4 -10.07 -5.69 10.43
CA LEU A 4 -9.32 -5.54 11.67
C LEU A 4 -9.09 -4.05 12.01
N GLU A 5 -8.73 -3.25 11.03
CA GLU A 5 -8.62 -1.80 11.20
C GLU A 5 -9.92 -1.18 11.69
N ARG A 6 -11.06 -1.54 11.07
CA ARG A 6 -12.38 -1.04 11.48
C ARG A 6 -12.72 -1.41 12.91
N SER A 7 -12.38 -2.64 13.33
CA SER A 7 -12.62 -3.12 14.69
C SER A 7 -11.85 -2.29 15.72
N PHE A 8 -10.56 -2.06 15.50
CA PHE A 8 -9.76 -1.21 16.39
C PHE A 8 -10.23 0.25 16.39
N ARG A 9 -10.54 0.82 15.23
CA ARG A 9 -11.08 2.18 15.14
C ARG A 9 -12.43 2.30 15.83
N GLY A 10 -13.32 1.31 15.67
CA GLY A 10 -14.62 1.25 16.34
C GLY A 10 -14.50 1.18 17.86
N ALA A 11 -13.44 0.53 18.37
CA ALA A 11 -13.12 0.51 19.80
C ALA A 11 -12.40 1.77 20.30
N GLY A 12 -12.24 2.79 19.48
CA GLY A 12 -11.64 4.07 19.85
C GLY A 12 -10.11 4.14 19.76
N TRP A 13 -9.46 3.12 19.19
CA TRP A 13 -8.01 3.09 19.00
C TRP A 13 -7.58 3.96 17.83
N ASN A 14 -6.38 4.53 17.93
CA ASN A 14 -5.65 5.01 16.77
C ASN A 14 -5.04 3.81 16.02
N VAL A 15 -5.08 3.82 14.69
CA VAL A 15 -4.55 2.70 13.88
C VAL A 15 -3.58 3.23 12.84
N ILE A 16 -2.40 2.62 12.80
CA ILE A 16 -1.37 2.87 11.78
C ILE A 16 -1.13 1.57 11.03
N LYS A 17 -1.44 1.54 9.74
CA LYS A 17 -1.16 0.40 8.87
C LYS A 17 0.18 0.56 8.18
N VAL A 18 1.03 -0.46 8.27
CA VAL A 18 2.30 -0.53 7.54
C VAL A 18 2.21 -1.69 6.55
N ILE A 19 1.84 -1.41 5.31
CA ILE A 19 1.60 -2.43 4.29
C ILE A 19 2.61 -2.31 3.15
N TRP A 20 2.69 -1.13 2.52
CA TRP A 20 3.49 -0.91 1.31
C TRP A 20 4.91 -0.49 1.64
N SER A 21 5.89 -1.01 0.86
CA SER A 21 7.30 -0.65 1.03
C SER A 21 7.59 0.76 0.53
N GLY A 22 8.74 1.31 0.94
CA GLY A 22 9.23 2.60 0.46
C GLY A 22 9.54 2.63 -1.03
N GLU A 23 9.63 1.47 -1.69
CA GLU A 23 9.81 1.39 -3.16
C GLU A 23 8.60 1.97 -3.92
N TRP A 24 7.43 2.08 -3.29
CA TRP A 24 6.24 2.72 -3.84
C TRP A 24 6.22 4.23 -3.67
N ASP A 25 7.07 4.80 -2.83
CA ASP A 25 7.07 6.24 -2.53
C ASP A 25 7.26 7.14 -3.77
N PRO A 26 8.09 6.80 -4.77
CA PRO A 26 8.19 7.58 -6.00
C PRO A 26 6.87 7.63 -6.80
N LEU A 27 6.08 6.55 -6.77
CA LEU A 27 4.78 6.50 -7.43
C LEU A 27 3.75 7.33 -6.66
N PHE A 28 3.77 7.29 -5.33
CA PHE A 28 2.93 8.19 -4.52
C PHE A 28 3.25 9.66 -4.73
N ALA A 29 4.52 10.00 -4.99
CA ALA A 29 4.91 11.39 -5.24
C ALA A 29 4.30 11.98 -6.51
N ILE A 30 3.93 11.13 -7.49
CA ILE A 30 3.27 11.53 -8.74
C ILE A 30 1.76 11.30 -8.74
N ASP A 31 1.23 10.62 -7.73
CA ASP A 31 -0.21 10.35 -7.55
C ASP A 31 -0.94 11.58 -6.99
N ARG A 32 -1.20 12.57 -7.85
CA ARG A 32 -1.84 13.84 -7.44
C ARG A 32 -3.30 13.67 -7.03
N ASP A 33 -3.98 12.70 -7.63
CA ASP A 33 -5.42 12.49 -7.44
C ASP A 33 -5.74 11.40 -6.40
N GLY A 34 -4.73 10.75 -5.83
CA GLY A 34 -4.89 9.66 -4.86
C GLY A 34 -5.44 8.37 -5.46
N VAL A 35 -5.35 8.19 -6.78
CA VAL A 35 -5.90 7.00 -7.47
C VAL A 35 -5.08 5.75 -7.17
N LEU A 36 -3.76 5.88 -7.01
CA LEU A 36 -2.89 4.78 -6.60
C LEU A 36 -3.21 4.35 -5.17
N GLN A 37 -3.32 5.31 -4.25
CA GLN A 37 -3.70 5.03 -2.87
C GLN A 37 -5.06 4.33 -2.82
N ALA A 38 -6.06 4.84 -3.52
CA ALA A 38 -7.39 4.24 -3.57
C ALA A 38 -7.37 2.81 -4.14
N ARG A 39 -6.53 2.55 -5.15
CA ARG A 39 -6.33 1.20 -5.70
C ARG A 39 -5.69 0.26 -4.69
N MET A 40 -4.69 0.73 -3.97
CA MET A 40 -4.02 -0.03 -2.91
C MET A 40 -4.97 -0.40 -1.76
N GLU A 41 -5.84 0.51 -1.37
CA GLU A 41 -6.83 0.26 -0.31
C GLU A 41 -7.89 -0.78 -0.71
N ARG A 42 -8.13 -0.96 -2.01
CA ARG A 42 -9.05 -1.97 -2.55
C ARG A 42 -8.42 -3.35 -2.71
N ALA A 43 -7.09 -3.45 -2.72
CA ALA A 43 -6.41 -4.72 -2.88
C ALA A 43 -6.72 -5.66 -1.71
N VAL A 44 -7.11 -6.89 -2.02
CA VAL A 44 -7.45 -7.93 -1.04
C VAL A 44 -6.40 -9.04 -1.02
N ASP A 45 -6.49 -9.94 -0.05
CA ASP A 45 -5.48 -10.99 0.17
C ASP A 45 -5.26 -11.87 -1.08
N GLY A 46 -6.32 -12.14 -1.85
CA GLY A 46 -6.22 -12.88 -3.11
C GLY A 46 -5.41 -12.15 -4.18
N ASP A 47 -5.52 -10.81 -4.26
CA ASP A 47 -4.72 -10.00 -5.17
C ASP A 47 -3.23 -10.12 -4.82
N TYR A 48 -2.87 -10.06 -3.54
CA TYR A 48 -1.48 -10.19 -3.09
C TYR A 48 -0.89 -11.55 -3.44
N GLN A 49 -1.65 -12.63 -3.28
CA GLN A 49 -1.23 -13.98 -3.64
C GLN A 49 -1.00 -14.09 -5.16
N MET A 50 -1.95 -13.58 -5.95
CA MET A 50 -1.82 -13.56 -7.41
C MET A 50 -0.57 -12.79 -7.85
N TYR A 51 -0.33 -11.60 -7.33
CA TYR A 51 0.85 -10.80 -7.70
C TYR A 51 2.18 -11.47 -7.34
N SER A 52 2.18 -12.43 -6.41
CA SER A 52 3.41 -13.13 -6.03
C SER A 52 3.87 -14.13 -7.08
N VAL A 53 2.97 -14.60 -7.94
CA VAL A 53 3.23 -15.64 -8.95
C VAL A 53 3.06 -15.14 -10.39
N SER A 54 2.50 -13.95 -10.57
CA SER A 54 2.24 -13.37 -11.89
C SER A 54 3.48 -12.66 -12.47
N SER A 55 3.53 -12.56 -13.79
CA SER A 55 4.49 -11.71 -14.48
C SER A 55 4.21 -10.23 -14.21
N GLY A 56 5.22 -9.37 -14.38
CA GLY A 56 5.05 -7.92 -14.21
C GLY A 56 4.00 -7.34 -15.14
N ARG A 57 3.87 -7.88 -16.35
CA ARG A 57 2.82 -7.49 -17.30
C ARG A 57 1.42 -7.80 -16.78
N GLU A 58 1.19 -9.02 -16.31
CA GLU A 58 -0.12 -9.41 -15.74
C GLU A 58 -0.46 -8.58 -14.50
N VAL A 59 0.56 -8.32 -13.64
CA VAL A 59 0.38 -7.43 -12.49
C VAL A 59 -0.02 -6.03 -12.95
N ARG A 60 0.65 -5.46 -13.95
CA ARG A 60 0.31 -4.15 -14.51
C ARG A 60 -1.11 -4.11 -15.02
N GLU A 61 -1.49 -5.07 -15.88
CA GLU A 61 -2.82 -5.14 -16.48
C GLU A 61 -3.92 -5.22 -15.42
N HIS A 62 -3.74 -6.08 -14.42
CA HIS A 62 -4.70 -6.21 -13.32
C HIS A 62 -4.73 -4.98 -12.41
N TRP A 63 -3.56 -4.39 -12.13
CA TRP A 63 -3.45 -3.21 -11.27
C TRP A 63 -4.10 -1.98 -11.87
N VAL A 64 -3.83 -1.73 -13.14
CA VAL A 64 -4.35 -0.60 -13.89
C VAL A 64 -5.84 -0.79 -14.19
N GLY A 65 -6.26 -1.98 -14.59
CA GLY A 65 -7.62 -2.22 -15.06
C GLY A 65 -7.97 -1.26 -16.21
N ASN A 66 -9.04 -0.51 -16.03
CA ASN A 66 -9.52 0.47 -17.02
C ASN A 66 -9.27 1.94 -16.61
N ASP A 67 -8.43 2.20 -15.57
CA ASP A 67 -8.15 3.57 -15.13
C ASP A 67 -6.90 4.13 -15.82
N GLY A 68 -7.12 5.06 -16.77
CA GLY A 68 -6.04 5.71 -17.50
C GLY A 68 -5.06 6.48 -16.62
N ARG A 69 -5.49 7.00 -15.47
CA ARG A 69 -4.63 7.72 -14.52
C ARG A 69 -3.67 6.74 -13.82
N LEU A 70 -4.16 5.55 -13.47
CA LEU A 70 -3.29 4.48 -12.96
C LEU A 70 -2.30 4.01 -14.04
N ALA A 71 -2.73 3.93 -15.31
CA ALA A 71 -1.85 3.61 -16.42
C ALA A 71 -0.70 4.62 -16.52
N ASP A 72 -0.99 5.91 -16.39
CA ASP A 72 0.01 6.98 -16.46
C ASP A 72 1.02 6.89 -15.31
N ILE A 73 0.57 6.63 -14.08
CA ILE A 73 1.43 6.43 -12.92
C ILE A 73 2.32 5.20 -13.11
N MET A 74 1.74 4.08 -13.52
CA MET A 74 2.48 2.82 -13.66
C MET A 74 3.40 2.77 -14.88
N ARG A 75 3.28 3.74 -15.80
CA ARG A 75 4.14 3.83 -17.01
C ARG A 75 5.60 4.11 -16.69
N VAL A 76 5.90 4.70 -15.52
CA VAL A 76 7.28 5.02 -15.12
C VAL A 76 8.08 3.77 -14.74
N LEU A 77 7.42 2.63 -14.55
CA LEU A 77 8.05 1.34 -14.23
C LEU A 77 7.97 0.39 -15.42
N SER A 78 9.05 -0.32 -15.68
CA SER A 78 9.05 -1.49 -16.57
C SER A 78 8.30 -2.66 -15.94
N ASP A 79 7.93 -3.66 -16.74
CA ASP A 79 7.28 -4.86 -16.23
C ASP A 79 8.18 -5.64 -15.27
N GLU A 80 9.50 -5.63 -15.50
CA GLU A 80 10.45 -6.26 -14.58
C GLU A 80 10.52 -5.53 -13.23
N GLU A 81 10.52 -4.20 -13.22
CA GLU A 81 10.48 -3.42 -11.99
C GLU A 81 9.19 -3.67 -11.23
N ILE A 82 8.04 -3.75 -11.91
CA ILE A 82 6.75 -4.10 -11.29
C ILE A 82 6.79 -5.49 -10.66
N ARG A 83 7.43 -6.46 -11.33
CA ARG A 83 7.60 -7.81 -10.79
C ARG A 83 8.47 -7.82 -9.54
N CYS A 84 9.52 -7.00 -9.51
CA CYS A 84 10.51 -6.95 -8.44
C CYS A 84 10.13 -6.04 -7.27
N ILE A 85 9.22 -5.08 -7.47
CA ILE A 85 8.84 -4.12 -6.41
C ILE A 85 8.28 -4.84 -5.18
N LYS A 86 8.86 -4.56 -4.04
CA LYS A 86 8.45 -5.19 -2.79
C LYS A 86 7.11 -4.66 -2.33
N ARG A 87 6.22 -5.55 -1.96
CA ARG A 87 4.88 -5.16 -1.48
C ARG A 87 4.91 -4.53 -0.10
N GLY A 88 5.82 -4.96 0.77
CA GLY A 88 6.03 -4.31 2.06
C GLY A 88 5.65 -5.20 3.25
N GLY A 89 5.17 -4.57 4.32
CA GLY A 89 4.91 -5.21 5.60
C GLY A 89 6.14 -5.35 6.51
N ASN A 90 7.34 -5.41 5.94
CA ASN A 90 8.61 -5.55 6.64
C ASN A 90 9.64 -4.47 6.28
N ASP A 91 9.21 -3.34 5.75
CA ASP A 91 10.08 -2.20 5.51
C ASP A 91 10.45 -1.52 6.83
N HIS A 92 11.72 -1.66 7.24
CA HIS A 92 12.21 -1.15 8.51
C HIS A 92 12.03 0.35 8.68
N ARG A 93 12.16 1.14 7.62
CA ARG A 93 11.97 2.59 7.67
C ARG A 93 10.51 2.95 7.94
N LYS A 94 9.58 2.27 7.27
CA LYS A 94 8.14 2.44 7.47
C LYS A 94 7.71 1.99 8.86
N ILE A 95 8.24 0.84 9.33
CA ILE A 95 7.98 0.33 10.67
C ILE A 95 8.47 1.33 11.73
N TYR A 96 9.70 1.81 11.60
CA TYR A 96 10.26 2.79 12.52
C TYR A 96 9.42 4.07 12.58
N ALA A 97 9.06 4.63 11.41
CA ALA A 97 8.22 5.82 11.33
C ALA A 97 6.83 5.60 11.95
N ALA A 98 6.25 4.41 11.77
CA ALA A 98 4.97 4.05 12.38
C ALA A 98 5.04 4.03 13.90
N PHE A 99 6.09 3.41 14.47
CA PHE A 99 6.31 3.39 15.92
C PHE A 99 6.60 4.78 16.48
N GLN A 100 7.43 5.59 15.81
CA GLN A 100 7.63 6.98 16.22
C GLN A 100 6.30 7.74 16.31
N ARG A 101 5.45 7.59 15.29
CA ARG A 101 4.14 8.23 15.26
C ARG A 101 3.20 7.69 16.35
N ALA A 102 3.25 6.38 16.60
CA ALA A 102 2.48 5.76 17.68
C ALA A 102 2.87 6.31 19.06
N MET A 103 4.15 6.47 19.32
CA MET A 103 4.67 7.02 20.60
C MET A 103 4.32 8.50 20.82
N GLN A 104 4.07 9.24 19.75
CA GLN A 104 3.64 10.64 19.83
C GLN A 104 2.11 10.78 20.04
N ALA A 105 1.35 9.75 19.76
CA ALA A 105 -0.11 9.77 19.93
C ALA A 105 -0.50 9.94 21.40
N ARG A 106 -1.53 10.72 21.67
CA ARG A 106 -2.04 11.00 23.01
C ARG A 106 -3.54 10.75 23.07
N GLY A 107 -4.03 10.47 24.27
CA GLY A 107 -5.46 10.37 24.58
C GLY A 107 -6.13 9.05 24.19
N ARG A 108 -5.47 8.18 23.41
CA ARG A 108 -5.99 6.85 23.04
C ARG A 108 -4.84 5.89 22.72
N PRO A 109 -5.04 4.59 22.89
CA PRO A 109 -4.05 3.60 22.49
C PRO A 109 -3.89 3.55 20.98
N THR A 110 -2.70 3.11 20.52
CA THR A 110 -2.38 2.97 19.09
C THR A 110 -2.08 1.51 18.77
N ALA A 111 -2.73 0.98 17.75
CA ALA A 111 -2.38 -0.29 17.11
C ALA A 111 -1.52 0.02 15.86
N VAL A 112 -0.39 -0.69 15.70
CA VAL A 112 0.48 -0.65 14.53
C VAL A 112 0.43 -2.00 13.83
#